data_0064370f9264489de840f72c05271e8f
#
_entry.id   0064370f9264489de840f72c05271e8f
#
_cell.length_a   1.000
_cell.length_b   1.000
_cell.length_c   1.000
_cell.angle_alpha   90.00
_cell.angle_beta   90.00
_cell.angle_gamma   90.00
#
_symmetry.space_group_name_H-M   'P 1'
#
loop_
_entity.id
_entity.type
_entity.pdbx_description
1 polymer ?
#
loop_
_entity_poly.entity_id
_entity_poly.type
_entity_poly.pdbx_seq_one_letter_code
_entity_poly.pdbx_strand_id
1 'polypeptide(L)'
;AFAGSISDLAALATKGVVVRDITPPSAKVAPANTYAVNGATMMDNYDKYCRFLKAYSMGVHVGNYNLDIIAAMSKAPDGSPAQWEVESVGNSYLAAVAKLQLPPEGDTLYGLVAESAWLTVNNDMKMIGAVDADYDTNDYLTHVFEGCANNFDRAAVEAAADAWMAKNG
;
A
#
# COMPACT_ATOMS: atom_id res chain seq x y z
N ALA A 1 19.30 -12.70 -13.44
CA ALA A 1 18.38 -12.26 -12.37
C ALA A 1 17.38 -11.26 -12.95
N PHE A 2 16.18 -11.26 -12.42
CA PHE A 2 15.09 -10.36 -12.80
C PHE A 2 14.66 -9.59 -11.54
N ALA A 3 14.52 -8.28 -11.66
CA ALA A 3 13.90 -7.44 -10.64
C ALA A 3 12.53 -7.03 -11.17
N GLY A 4 11.49 -7.43 -10.49
CA GLY A 4 10.11 -7.18 -10.90
C GLY A 4 9.24 -6.67 -9.77
N SER A 5 8.17 -6.01 -10.14
CA SER A 5 7.10 -5.62 -9.22
C SER A 5 6.16 -6.81 -8.94
N ILE A 6 5.27 -6.65 -7.97
CA ILE A 6 4.22 -7.64 -7.68
C ILE A 6 3.35 -7.91 -8.91
N SER A 7 3.04 -6.89 -9.72
CA SER A 7 2.28 -7.04 -10.96
C SER A 7 3.01 -7.92 -11.98
N ASP A 8 4.34 -7.77 -12.09
CA ASP A 8 5.15 -8.58 -13.01
C ASP A 8 5.17 -10.05 -12.54
N LEU A 9 5.32 -10.28 -11.23
CA LEU A 9 5.29 -11.63 -10.67
C LEU A 9 3.93 -12.30 -10.88
N ALA A 10 2.83 -11.58 -10.66
CA ALA A 10 1.49 -12.08 -10.92
C ALA A 10 1.29 -12.44 -12.40
N ALA A 11 1.71 -11.59 -13.32
CA ALA A 11 1.62 -11.83 -14.76
C ALA A 11 2.48 -13.04 -15.21
N LEU A 12 3.67 -13.21 -14.64
CA LEU A 12 4.53 -14.38 -14.92
C LEU A 12 3.91 -15.68 -14.40
N ALA A 13 3.34 -15.65 -13.20
CA ALA A 13 2.69 -16.81 -12.60
C ALA A 13 1.50 -17.31 -13.43
N THR A 14 0.68 -16.42 -14.00
CA THR A 14 -0.44 -16.79 -14.87
C THR A 14 0.01 -17.44 -16.18
N LYS A 15 1.26 -17.20 -16.60
CA LYS A 15 1.88 -17.83 -17.77
C LYS A 15 2.63 -19.13 -17.42
N GLY A 16 2.51 -19.62 -16.19
CA GLY A 16 3.20 -20.83 -15.71
C GLY A 16 4.70 -20.64 -15.48
N VAL A 17 5.20 -19.40 -15.46
CA VAL A 17 6.61 -19.12 -15.17
C VAL A 17 6.85 -19.21 -13.66
N VAL A 18 7.72 -20.12 -13.27
CA VAL A 18 8.13 -20.27 -11.86
C VAL A 18 9.35 -19.39 -11.61
N VAL A 19 9.23 -18.46 -10.67
CA VAL A 19 10.33 -17.60 -10.21
C VAL A 19 10.77 -18.02 -8.82
N ARG A 20 12.09 -17.97 -8.56
CA ARG A 20 12.65 -18.14 -7.23
C ARG A 20 12.93 -16.76 -6.63
N ASP A 21 12.39 -16.52 -5.45
CA ASP A 21 12.71 -15.32 -4.67
C ASP A 21 14.14 -15.41 -4.12
N ILE A 22 15.00 -14.49 -4.57
CA ILE A 22 16.37 -14.32 -4.11
C ILE A 22 16.57 -12.96 -3.42
N THR A 23 15.48 -12.29 -3.03
CA THR A 23 15.52 -10.98 -2.39
C THR A 23 16.24 -11.08 -1.04
N PRO A 24 17.27 -10.27 -0.78
CA PRO A 24 17.94 -10.23 0.51
C PRO A 24 16.97 -9.90 1.65
N PRO A 25 17.19 -10.41 2.87
CA PRO A 25 16.32 -10.13 4.01
C PRO A 25 16.10 -8.64 4.28
N SER A 26 17.14 -7.80 4.17
CA SER A 26 17.05 -6.35 4.35
C SER A 26 16.12 -5.69 3.33
N ALA A 27 16.14 -6.13 2.08
CA ALA A 27 15.27 -5.59 1.04
C ALA A 27 13.81 -6.06 1.19
N LYS A 28 13.55 -7.18 1.89
CA LYS A 28 12.17 -7.65 2.15
C LYS A 28 11.41 -6.80 3.15
N VAL A 29 12.11 -6.10 4.03
CA VAL A 29 11.52 -5.21 5.03
C VAL A 29 11.49 -3.76 4.59
N ALA A 30 12.09 -3.44 3.43
CA ALA A 30 12.11 -2.08 2.90
C ALA A 30 10.69 -1.58 2.59
N PRO A 31 10.34 -0.33 2.97
CA PRO A 31 9.08 0.28 2.57
C PRO A 31 9.01 0.36 1.04
N ALA A 32 7.90 -0.11 0.44
CA ALA A 32 7.74 -0.11 -1.00
C ALA A 32 7.09 1.18 -1.51
N ASN A 33 5.81 1.36 -1.21
CA ASN A 33 5.04 2.51 -1.65
C ASN A 33 4.79 3.44 -0.46
N THR A 34 5.20 4.68 -0.59
CA THR A 34 5.04 5.70 0.44
C THR A 34 4.51 6.99 -0.17
N TYR A 35 3.86 7.80 0.65
CA TYR A 35 3.46 9.14 0.25
C TYR A 35 4.51 10.14 0.71
N ALA A 36 4.95 11.00 -0.22
CA ALA A 36 5.80 12.13 0.07
C ALA A 36 4.98 13.42 0.02
N VAL A 37 5.17 14.29 0.98
CA VAL A 37 4.52 15.60 1.05
C VAL A 37 5.57 16.71 1.15
N ASN A 38 5.22 17.91 0.70
CA ASN A 38 6.10 19.06 0.89
C ASN A 38 6.08 19.48 2.36
N GLY A 39 7.19 19.28 3.08
CA GLY A 39 7.34 19.59 4.49
C GLY A 39 7.07 21.06 4.83
N ALA A 40 7.47 22.00 3.96
CA ALA A 40 7.27 23.43 4.20
C ALA A 40 5.79 23.85 4.22
N THR A 41 4.91 23.14 3.49
CA THR A 41 3.48 23.44 3.39
C THR A 41 2.58 22.35 3.98
N MET A 42 3.19 21.35 4.64
CA MET A 42 2.49 20.18 5.15
C MET A 42 1.37 20.56 6.11
N MET A 43 1.66 21.40 7.08
CA MET A 43 0.68 21.80 8.09
C MET A 43 -0.40 22.74 7.55
N ASP A 44 -0.10 23.57 6.57
CA ASP A 44 -1.09 24.42 5.88
C ASP A 44 -2.12 23.59 5.09
N ASN A 45 -1.73 22.37 4.69
CA ASN A 45 -2.56 21.42 3.94
C ASN A 45 -3.00 20.21 4.78
N TYR A 46 -2.88 20.26 6.10
CA TYR A 46 -3.14 19.15 7.00
C TYR A 46 -4.50 18.47 6.74
N ASP A 47 -5.58 19.24 6.71
CA ASP A 47 -6.93 18.71 6.50
C ASP A 47 -7.09 18.03 5.13
N LYS A 48 -6.42 18.55 4.11
CA LYS A 48 -6.43 17.96 2.77
C LYS A 48 -5.74 16.59 2.76
N TYR A 49 -4.56 16.50 3.38
CA TYR A 49 -3.83 15.23 3.49
C TYR A 49 -4.57 14.23 4.37
N CYS A 50 -5.14 14.66 5.49
CA CYS A 50 -5.97 13.80 6.34
C CYS A 50 -7.15 13.21 5.59
N ARG A 51 -7.89 14.00 4.82
CA ARG A 51 -9.01 13.49 4.02
C ARG A 51 -8.57 12.48 2.96
N PHE A 52 -7.46 12.76 2.28
CA PHE A 52 -6.91 11.85 1.29
C PHE A 52 -6.46 10.52 1.93
N LEU A 53 -5.65 10.58 2.98
CA LEU A 53 -5.13 9.39 3.65
C LEU A 53 -6.24 8.59 4.34
N LYS A 54 -7.26 9.27 4.90
CA LYS A 54 -8.44 8.61 5.44
C LYS A 54 -9.20 7.83 4.35
N ALA A 55 -9.44 8.43 3.19
CA ALA A 55 -10.10 7.76 2.07
C ALA A 55 -9.27 6.55 1.60
N TYR A 56 -7.96 6.69 1.54
CA TYR A 56 -7.05 5.58 1.22
C TYR A 56 -7.14 4.45 2.25
N SER A 57 -7.08 4.76 3.55
CA SER A 57 -7.20 3.77 4.64
C SER A 57 -8.57 3.06 4.62
N MET A 58 -9.65 3.78 4.29
CA MET A 58 -10.97 3.16 4.10
C MET A 58 -10.96 2.17 2.93
N GLY A 59 -10.32 2.51 1.81
CA GLY A 59 -10.17 1.60 0.66
C GLY A 59 -9.36 0.34 1.01
N VAL A 60 -8.25 0.48 1.74
CA VAL A 60 -7.46 -0.65 2.25
C VAL A 60 -8.31 -1.51 3.20
N HIS A 61 -9.10 -0.88 4.07
CA HIS A 61 -10.00 -1.60 4.99
C HIS A 61 -11.04 -2.44 4.22
N VAL A 62 -11.68 -1.87 3.21
CA VAL A 62 -12.63 -2.62 2.35
C VAL A 62 -11.94 -3.81 1.67
N GLY A 63 -10.71 -3.62 1.17
CA GLY A 63 -9.93 -4.70 0.57
C GLY A 63 -9.61 -5.84 1.53
N ASN A 64 -9.36 -5.53 2.80
CA ASN A 64 -9.14 -6.53 3.84
C ASN A 64 -10.44 -7.18 4.34
N TYR A 65 -11.55 -6.44 4.30
CA TYR A 65 -12.87 -6.94 4.64
C TYR A 65 -13.41 -7.89 3.55
N ASN A 66 -13.42 -7.45 2.30
CA ASN A 66 -13.91 -8.24 1.18
C ASN A 66 -13.21 -7.83 -0.13
N LEU A 67 -12.28 -8.67 -0.59
CA LEU A 67 -11.48 -8.39 -1.77
C LEU A 67 -12.31 -8.39 -3.07
N ASP A 68 -13.43 -9.12 -3.11
CA ASP A 68 -14.31 -9.18 -4.29
C ASP A 68 -14.98 -7.82 -4.55
N ILE A 69 -15.25 -7.04 -3.51
CA ILE A 69 -15.78 -5.68 -3.65
C ILE A 69 -14.75 -4.79 -4.36
N ILE A 70 -13.49 -4.84 -3.94
CA ILE A 70 -12.42 -4.07 -4.59
C ILE A 70 -12.21 -4.54 -6.02
N ALA A 71 -12.29 -5.84 -6.28
CA ALA A 71 -12.22 -6.37 -7.65
C ALA A 71 -13.33 -5.81 -8.53
N ALA A 72 -14.58 -5.81 -8.04
CA ALA A 72 -15.73 -5.25 -8.75
C ALA A 72 -15.58 -3.73 -8.99
N MET A 73 -15.16 -2.97 -7.97
CA MET A 73 -14.90 -1.53 -8.10
C MET A 73 -13.80 -1.22 -9.11
N SER A 74 -12.73 -2.02 -9.14
CA SER A 74 -11.63 -1.84 -10.09
C SER A 74 -12.04 -2.13 -11.53
N LYS A 75 -12.99 -3.05 -11.74
CA LYS A 75 -13.55 -3.39 -13.07
C LYS A 75 -14.56 -2.37 -13.57
N ALA A 76 -15.14 -1.57 -12.68
CA ALA A 76 -16.13 -0.56 -13.04
C ALA A 76 -15.52 0.51 -13.96
N PRO A 77 -16.34 1.21 -14.80
CA PRO A 77 -15.86 2.21 -15.74
C PRO A 77 -15.00 3.32 -15.10
N ASP A 78 -15.31 3.70 -13.88
CA ASP A 78 -14.57 4.72 -13.10
C ASP A 78 -13.33 4.15 -12.38
N GLY A 79 -13.10 2.83 -12.48
CA GLY A 79 -11.95 2.15 -11.88
C GLY A 79 -10.75 2.08 -12.82
N SER A 80 -10.13 0.91 -12.90
CA SER A 80 -8.99 0.63 -13.78
C SER A 80 -9.25 -0.62 -14.64
N PRO A 81 -10.29 -0.62 -15.50
CA PRO A 81 -10.73 -1.81 -16.21
C PRO A 81 -9.65 -2.43 -17.11
N ALA A 82 -8.75 -1.62 -17.67
CA ALA A 82 -7.63 -2.11 -18.48
C ALA A 82 -6.69 -3.08 -17.75
N GLN A 83 -6.59 -2.99 -16.43
CA GLN A 83 -5.79 -3.91 -15.63
C GLN A 83 -6.44 -5.29 -15.49
N TRP A 84 -7.70 -5.43 -15.93
CA TRP A 84 -8.51 -6.64 -15.87
C TRP A 84 -8.74 -7.31 -17.22
N GLU A 85 -8.02 -6.89 -18.29
CA GLU A 85 -8.08 -7.56 -19.60
C GLU A 85 -7.83 -9.07 -19.49
N VAL A 86 -6.97 -9.48 -18.52
CA VAL A 86 -6.79 -10.86 -18.12
C VAL A 86 -7.17 -10.99 -16.66
N GLU A 87 -8.37 -11.49 -16.40
CA GLU A 87 -8.97 -11.55 -15.05
C GLU A 87 -8.07 -12.26 -14.03
N SER A 88 -7.42 -13.37 -14.40
CA SER A 88 -6.52 -14.10 -13.51
C SER A 88 -5.30 -13.26 -13.10
N VAL A 89 -4.82 -12.37 -13.96
CA VAL A 89 -3.73 -11.45 -13.64
C VAL A 89 -4.22 -10.39 -12.64
N GLY A 90 -5.37 -9.79 -12.90
CA GLY A 90 -5.99 -8.81 -12.00
C GLY A 90 -6.23 -9.37 -10.60
N ASN A 91 -6.84 -10.55 -10.52
CA ASN A 91 -7.11 -11.22 -9.24
C ASN A 91 -5.80 -11.56 -8.49
N SER A 92 -4.79 -12.09 -9.18
CA SER A 92 -3.50 -12.43 -8.56
C SER A 92 -2.76 -11.20 -8.05
N TYR A 93 -2.79 -10.10 -8.83
CA TYR A 93 -2.20 -8.84 -8.44
C TYR A 93 -2.92 -8.25 -7.21
N LEU A 94 -4.24 -8.19 -7.22
CA LEU A 94 -5.04 -7.65 -6.14
C LEU A 94 -4.81 -8.42 -4.84
N ALA A 95 -4.80 -9.76 -4.89
CA ALA A 95 -4.54 -10.61 -3.73
C ALA A 95 -3.12 -10.41 -3.17
N ALA A 96 -2.12 -10.20 -4.04
CA ALA A 96 -0.76 -9.94 -3.60
C ALA A 96 -0.62 -8.55 -2.94
N VAL A 97 -1.24 -7.51 -3.52
CA VAL A 97 -1.24 -6.15 -2.96
C VAL A 97 -1.96 -6.09 -1.63
N ALA A 98 -3.12 -6.75 -1.50
CA ALA A 98 -3.87 -6.78 -0.25
C ALA A 98 -3.02 -7.32 0.93
N LYS A 99 -2.23 -8.36 0.70
CA LYS A 99 -1.32 -8.90 1.73
C LYS A 99 -0.26 -7.90 2.20
N LEU A 100 0.23 -7.04 1.32
CA LEU A 100 1.24 -6.03 1.66
C LEU A 100 0.66 -4.84 2.41
N GLN A 101 -0.66 -4.64 2.32
CA GLN A 101 -1.36 -3.53 2.97
C GLN A 101 -1.96 -3.91 4.32
N LEU A 102 -1.79 -5.17 4.75
CA LEU A 102 -2.21 -5.58 6.08
C LEU A 102 -1.41 -4.82 7.15
N PRO A 103 -2.07 -4.35 8.22
CA PRO A 103 -1.35 -3.83 9.37
C PRO A 103 -0.41 -4.90 9.95
N PRO A 104 0.65 -4.52 10.65
CA PRO A 104 1.45 -5.45 11.43
C PRO A 104 0.60 -6.30 12.36
N GLU A 105 1.05 -7.52 12.68
CA GLU A 105 0.33 -8.40 13.59
C GLU A 105 0.07 -7.73 14.93
N GLY A 106 -1.18 -7.72 15.38
CA GLY A 106 -1.61 -7.06 16.61
C GLY A 106 -1.97 -5.58 16.45
N ASP A 107 -1.77 -4.99 15.27
CA ASP A 107 -2.18 -3.62 14.97
C ASP A 107 -3.49 -3.61 14.13
N THR A 108 -4.21 -2.50 14.25
CA THR A 108 -5.44 -2.26 13.49
C THR A 108 -5.37 -1.02 12.60
N LEU A 109 -4.26 -0.27 12.64
CA LEU A 109 -4.08 0.98 11.91
C LEU A 109 -3.43 0.72 10.55
N TYR A 110 -3.86 1.45 9.55
CA TYR A 110 -3.33 1.39 8.19
C TYR A 110 -2.33 2.52 7.94
N GLY A 111 -1.32 2.25 7.10
CA GLY A 111 -0.38 3.26 6.64
C GLY A 111 0.55 3.80 7.71
N LEU A 112 0.84 3.00 8.73
CA LEU A 112 1.80 3.37 9.78
C LEU A 112 3.20 3.52 9.20
N VAL A 113 3.97 4.44 9.76
CA VAL A 113 5.38 4.61 9.42
C VAL A 113 6.21 3.52 10.09
N ALA A 114 6.80 2.65 9.29
CA ALA A 114 7.67 1.58 9.76
C ALA A 114 9.10 2.10 9.98
N GLU A 115 9.37 2.80 11.09
CA GLU A 115 10.68 3.41 11.37
C GLU A 115 11.85 2.42 11.27
N SER A 116 11.71 1.22 11.82
CA SER A 116 12.77 0.20 11.78
C SER A 116 13.12 -0.23 10.35
N ALA A 117 12.12 -0.29 9.46
CA ALA A 117 12.33 -0.59 8.05
C ALA A 117 13.07 0.55 7.34
N TRP A 118 12.70 1.80 7.63
CA TRP A 118 13.38 2.98 7.10
C TRP A 118 14.82 3.07 7.60
N LEU A 119 15.08 2.81 8.89
CA LEU A 119 16.44 2.78 9.44
C LEU A 119 17.31 1.71 8.77
N THR A 120 16.75 0.54 8.48
CA THR A 120 17.46 -0.52 7.75
C THR A 120 17.87 -0.03 6.35
N VAL A 121 16.92 0.53 5.59
CA VAL A 121 17.21 1.09 4.26
C VAL A 121 18.25 2.21 4.33
N ASN A 122 18.12 3.12 5.30
CA ASN A 122 19.07 4.21 5.49
C ASN A 122 20.50 3.69 5.73
N ASN A 123 20.64 2.68 6.59
CA ASN A 123 21.95 2.08 6.86
C ASN A 123 22.54 1.40 5.63
N ASP A 124 21.74 0.67 4.86
CA ASP A 124 22.17 0.05 3.62
C ASP A 124 22.63 1.11 2.59
N MET A 125 21.88 2.22 2.46
CA MET A 125 22.22 3.32 1.55
C MET A 125 23.48 4.07 1.97
N LYS A 126 23.70 4.28 3.26
CA LYS A 126 24.97 4.83 3.79
C LYS A 126 26.14 3.91 3.50
N MET A 127 25.97 2.61 3.71
CA MET A 127 27.02 1.61 3.50
C MET A 127 27.52 1.57 2.05
N ILE A 128 26.62 1.79 1.08
CA ILE A 128 26.98 1.84 -0.35
C ILE A 128 27.31 3.25 -0.85
N GLY A 129 27.29 4.26 0.02
CA GLY A 129 27.58 5.66 -0.32
C GLY A 129 26.51 6.34 -1.19
N ALA A 130 25.28 5.83 -1.17
CA ALA A 130 24.16 6.43 -1.92
C ALA A 130 23.56 7.65 -1.22
N VAL A 131 23.75 7.77 0.09
CA VAL A 131 23.42 8.95 0.91
C VAL A 131 24.60 9.27 1.82
N ASP A 132 24.68 10.52 2.28
CA ASP A 132 25.74 10.99 3.16
C ASP A 132 25.68 10.29 4.54
N ALA A 133 26.83 10.18 5.19
CA ALA A 133 26.93 9.47 6.46
C ALA A 133 26.09 10.11 7.59
N ASP A 134 25.87 11.42 7.53
CA ASP A 134 25.08 12.22 8.47
C ASP A 134 23.59 12.32 8.10
N TYR A 135 23.18 11.76 6.94
CA TYR A 135 21.75 11.71 6.57
C TYR A 135 20.94 10.94 7.64
N ASP A 136 19.89 11.57 8.16
CA ASP A 136 18.96 10.92 9.09
C ASP A 136 17.56 10.83 8.47
N THR A 137 17.09 9.61 8.28
CA THR A 137 15.76 9.35 7.76
C THR A 137 14.66 9.92 8.66
N ASN A 138 14.89 10.00 9.97
CA ASN A 138 13.91 10.52 10.92
C ASN A 138 13.58 12.01 10.69
N ASP A 139 14.49 12.76 10.06
CA ASP A 139 14.24 14.15 9.68
C ASP A 139 13.13 14.29 8.61
N TYR A 140 12.80 13.20 7.93
CA TYR A 140 11.86 13.15 6.81
C TYR A 140 10.61 12.30 7.09
N LEU A 141 10.62 11.49 8.15
CA LEU A 141 9.45 10.71 8.54
C LEU A 141 8.47 11.56 9.37
N THR A 142 7.18 11.30 9.22
CA THR A 142 6.16 11.97 10.02
C THR A 142 5.01 11.03 10.37
N HIS A 143 4.60 11.06 11.62
CA HIS A 143 3.46 10.31 12.17
C HIS A 143 2.20 11.16 12.29
N VAL A 144 2.28 12.44 11.94
CA VAL A 144 1.22 13.44 12.19
C VAL A 144 -0.13 13.07 11.57
N PHE A 145 -0.13 12.27 10.51
CA PHE A 145 -1.35 11.89 9.79
C PHE A 145 -1.94 10.55 10.21
N GLU A 146 -1.24 9.72 10.97
CA GLU A 146 -1.66 8.35 11.31
C GLU A 146 -3.01 8.33 12.04
N GLY A 147 -3.20 9.21 13.01
CA GLY A 147 -4.45 9.32 13.76
C GLY A 147 -5.63 9.73 12.88
N CYS A 148 -5.48 10.77 12.06
CA CYS A 148 -6.56 11.26 11.21
C CYS A 148 -6.86 10.32 10.03
N ALA A 149 -5.84 9.63 9.51
CA ALA A 149 -6.00 8.65 8.44
C ALA A 149 -6.83 7.44 8.87
N ASN A 150 -6.77 7.09 10.16
CA ASN A 150 -7.47 5.94 10.73
C ASN A 150 -8.75 6.29 11.51
N ASN A 151 -9.12 7.58 11.56
CA ASN A 151 -10.32 8.03 12.27
C ASN A 151 -11.58 7.87 11.40
N PHE A 152 -12.08 6.63 11.27
CA PHE A 152 -13.33 6.31 10.59
C PHE A 152 -14.05 5.13 11.25
N ASP A 153 -15.37 5.08 11.08
CA ASP A 153 -16.19 3.96 11.52
C ASP A 153 -16.08 2.82 10.51
N ARG A 154 -15.45 1.73 10.92
CA ARG A 154 -15.19 0.55 10.08
C ARG A 154 -16.47 -0.16 9.68
N ALA A 155 -17.39 -0.35 10.62
CA ALA A 155 -18.67 -1.03 10.35
C ALA A 155 -19.52 -0.22 9.35
N ALA A 156 -19.49 1.12 9.45
CA ALA A 156 -20.17 1.97 8.49
C ALA A 156 -19.54 1.88 7.09
N VAL A 157 -18.22 1.76 7.00
CA VAL A 157 -17.49 1.58 5.72
C VAL A 157 -17.82 0.22 5.13
N GLU A 158 -17.83 -0.85 5.90
CA GLU A 158 -18.19 -2.20 5.46
C GLU A 158 -19.63 -2.24 4.92
N ALA A 159 -20.60 -1.70 5.68
CA ALA A 159 -21.99 -1.62 5.25
C ALA A 159 -22.17 -0.82 3.95
N ALA A 160 -21.43 0.28 3.79
CA ALA A 160 -21.47 1.07 2.55
C ALA A 160 -20.86 0.30 1.36
N ALA A 161 -19.81 -0.48 1.59
CA ALA A 161 -19.19 -1.32 0.58
C ALA A 161 -20.11 -2.47 0.13
N ASP A 162 -20.78 -3.13 1.07
CA ASP A 162 -21.79 -4.17 0.78
C ASP A 162 -22.97 -3.60 -0.01
N ALA A 163 -23.46 -2.41 0.38
CA ALA A 163 -24.55 -1.75 -0.32
C ALA A 163 -24.15 -1.36 -1.76
N TRP A 164 -22.89 -0.93 -1.97
CA TRP A 164 -22.37 -0.67 -3.30
C TRP A 164 -22.31 -1.94 -4.14
N MET A 165 -21.79 -3.04 -3.57
CA MET A 165 -21.69 -4.34 -4.25
C MET A 165 -23.06 -4.88 -4.63
N ALA A 166 -24.04 -4.81 -3.75
CA ALA A 166 -25.42 -5.23 -4.03
C ALA A 166 -26.09 -4.47 -5.18
N LYS A 167 -25.65 -3.23 -5.45
CA LYS A 167 -26.19 -2.38 -6.52
C LYS A 167 -25.44 -2.55 -7.85
N ASN A 168 -24.15 -2.86 -7.83
CA ASN A 168 -23.26 -2.73 -8.99
C ASN A 168 -22.50 -4.04 -9.32
N GLY A 169 -22.58 -5.04 -8.44
CA GLY A 169 -21.89 -6.33 -8.59
C GLY A 169 -22.67 -7.39 -9.37
#